data_d333aca8fc0229d4df4cc239df88e6b4
#
_entry.id   d333aca8fc0229d4df4cc239df88e6b4
#
_cell.length_a   1.000
_cell.length_b   1.000
_cell.length_c   1.000
_cell.angle_alpha   90.00
_cell.angle_beta   90.00
_cell.angle_gamma   90.00
#
_symmetry.space_group_name_H-M   'P 1'
#
loop_
_entity.id
_entity.type
_entity.pdbx_description
1 polymer ?
#
loop_
_entity_poly.entity_id
_entity_poly.type
_entity_poly.pdbx_seq_one_letter_code
_entity_poly.pdbx_strand_id
1 'polypeptide(L)' 'MSFMVYATVDGHSIVAPSETAKEAFAKAIEWQVVQQFADVAISDGSKNYSIAEFSAKMALAEITVTERSFDSF' A
#
# COMPACT_ATOMS: atom_id res chain seq x y z
N MET A 1 -7.34 12.18 0.63
CA MET A 1 -5.88 12.04 0.60
C MET A 1 -5.48 11.15 -0.54
N SER A 2 -4.38 11.47 -1.18
CA SER A 2 -3.95 10.67 -2.32
C SER A 2 -2.69 9.89 -1.98
N PHE A 3 -2.58 8.74 -2.59
CA PHE A 3 -1.43 7.85 -2.46
C PHE A 3 -0.77 7.69 -3.81
N MET A 4 0.51 7.39 -3.78
CA MET A 4 1.28 7.14 -5.00
C MET A 4 1.91 5.76 -4.90
N VAL A 5 1.76 4.97 -5.95
CA VAL A 5 2.42 3.66 -6.04
C VAL A 5 3.57 3.79 -7.02
N TYR A 6 4.75 3.38 -6.59
CA TYR A 6 5.98 3.47 -7.37
C TYR A 6 6.50 2.08 -7.70
N ALA A 7 7.13 1.96 -8.84
CA ALA A 7 7.83 0.73 -9.19
C ALA A 7 8.92 1.05 -10.21
N THR A 8 9.83 0.10 -10.40
CA THR A 8 10.89 0.22 -11.39
C THR A 8 10.67 -0.83 -12.46
N VAL A 9 10.65 -0.40 -13.72
CA VAL A 9 10.48 -1.28 -14.87
C VAL A 9 11.58 -0.97 -15.87
N ASP A 10 12.45 -1.95 -16.12
CA ASP A 10 13.58 -1.80 -17.06
C ASP A 10 14.43 -0.56 -16.79
N GLY A 11 14.66 -0.27 -15.50
CA GLY A 11 15.45 0.88 -15.10
C GLY A 11 14.69 2.20 -15.08
N HIS A 12 13.42 2.18 -15.39
CA HIS A 12 12.57 3.37 -15.36
C HIS A 12 11.61 3.34 -14.18
N SER A 13 11.42 4.49 -13.56
CA SER A 13 10.46 4.61 -12.46
C SER A 13 9.07 4.90 -13.04
N ILE A 14 8.09 4.16 -12.56
CA ILE A 14 6.69 4.43 -12.92
C ILE A 14 5.92 4.77 -11.66
N VAL A 15 4.87 5.56 -11.81
CA VAL A 15 4.05 6.05 -10.72
C VAL A 15 2.58 5.96 -11.09
N ALA A 16 1.76 5.50 -10.17
CA ALA A 16 0.31 5.47 -10.36
C ALA A 16 -0.35 6.11 -9.14
N PRO A 17 -1.19 7.13 -9.33
CA PRO A 17 -1.91 7.73 -8.22
C PRO A 17 -3.08 6.85 -7.79
N SER A 18 -3.40 6.88 -6.50
CA SER A 18 -4.54 6.17 -5.94
C SER A 18 -5.21 7.06 -4.91
N GLU A 19 -6.53 7.01 -4.83
CA GLU A 19 -7.25 7.87 -3.92
C GLU A 19 -7.31 7.31 -2.50
N THR A 20 -7.30 6.00 -2.34
CA THR A 20 -7.39 5.36 -1.05
C THR A 20 -6.21 4.45 -0.79
N ALA A 21 -5.97 4.18 0.51
CA ALA A 21 -4.92 3.25 0.90
C ALA A 21 -5.17 1.86 0.34
N LYS A 22 -6.43 1.44 0.35
CA LYS A 22 -6.81 0.12 -0.14
C LYS A 22 -6.52 -0.02 -1.63
N GLU A 23 -6.84 1.00 -2.41
CA GLU A 23 -6.55 1.01 -3.84
C GLU A 23 -5.05 1.00 -4.11
N ALA A 24 -4.30 1.79 -3.34
CA ALA A 24 -2.85 1.84 -3.48
C ALA A 24 -2.23 0.48 -3.19
N PHE A 25 -2.69 -0.18 -2.14
CA PHE A 25 -2.19 -1.49 -1.77
C PHE A 25 -2.51 -2.53 -2.84
N ALA A 26 -3.74 -2.52 -3.36
CA ALA A 26 -4.14 -3.44 -4.42
C ALA A 26 -3.29 -3.25 -5.66
N LYS A 27 -3.02 -2.00 -6.04
CA LYS A 27 -2.18 -1.70 -7.19
C LYS A 27 -0.74 -2.18 -6.96
N ALA A 28 -0.22 -1.97 -5.77
CA ALA A 28 1.14 -2.38 -5.44
C ALA A 28 1.29 -3.90 -5.50
N ILE A 29 0.31 -4.62 -4.97
CA ILE A 29 0.31 -6.09 -5.02
C ILE A 29 0.25 -6.57 -6.47
N GLU A 30 -0.61 -5.97 -7.28
CA GLU A 30 -0.71 -6.31 -8.69
C GLU A 30 0.63 -6.12 -9.40
N TRP A 31 1.28 -4.99 -9.15
CA TRP A 31 2.58 -4.70 -9.77
C TRP A 31 3.66 -5.68 -9.33
N GLN A 32 3.65 -6.06 -8.06
CA GLN A 32 4.68 -6.95 -7.55
C GLN A 32 4.45 -8.41 -7.95
N VAL A 33 3.21 -8.88 -7.87
CA VAL A 33 2.89 -10.30 -8.08
C VAL A 33 2.58 -10.59 -9.54
N VAL A 34 1.70 -9.81 -10.15
CA VAL A 34 1.25 -10.06 -11.52
C VAL A 34 2.27 -9.57 -12.55
N GLN A 35 2.69 -8.32 -12.41
CA GLN A 35 3.63 -7.70 -13.35
C GLN A 35 5.09 -8.00 -13.00
N GLN A 36 5.35 -8.39 -11.76
CA GLN A 36 6.69 -8.69 -11.26
C GLN A 36 7.66 -7.51 -11.40
N PHE A 37 7.15 -6.30 -11.17
CA PHE A 37 7.96 -5.11 -11.18
C PHE A 37 8.88 -5.08 -9.95
N ALA A 38 10.01 -4.38 -10.07
CA ALA A 38 10.97 -4.25 -8.99
C ALA A 38 10.71 -3.00 -8.16
N ASP A 39 11.18 -3.02 -6.91
CA ASP A 39 11.16 -1.84 -6.03
C ASP A 39 9.78 -1.20 -5.89
N VAL A 40 8.74 -2.02 -5.76
CA VAL A 40 7.39 -1.51 -5.59
C VAL A 40 7.26 -0.89 -4.21
N ALA A 41 6.77 0.34 -4.18
CA ALA A 41 6.61 1.08 -2.93
C ALA A 41 5.35 1.94 -3.00
N ILE A 42 4.85 2.33 -1.84
CA ILE A 42 3.65 3.17 -1.73
C ILE A 42 4.02 4.41 -0.92
N SER A 43 3.61 5.58 -1.40
CA SER A 43 3.81 6.84 -0.69
C SER A 43 2.47 7.42 -0.27
N ASP A 44 2.40 7.92 0.96
CA ASP A 44 1.21 8.62 1.44
C ASP A 44 1.35 10.14 1.34
N GLY A 45 2.39 10.59 0.66
CA GLY A 45 2.68 12.01 0.53
C GLY A 45 3.72 12.52 1.54
N SER A 46 3.91 11.79 2.62
CA SER A 46 4.87 12.16 3.66
C SER A 46 5.98 11.14 3.80
N LYS A 47 5.67 9.89 3.54
CA LYS A 47 6.60 8.80 3.77
C LYS A 47 6.39 7.70 2.74
N ASN A 48 7.47 7.00 2.40
CA ASN A 48 7.42 5.87 1.49
C ASN A 48 7.40 4.58 2.30
N TYR A 49 6.59 3.63 1.86
CA TYR A 49 6.47 2.32 2.51
C TYR A 49 6.71 1.22 1.49
N SER A 50 7.37 0.16 1.94
CA SER A 50 7.40 -1.07 1.16
C SER A 50 6.02 -1.73 1.25
N ILE A 51 5.76 -2.72 0.40
CA ILE A 51 4.49 -3.45 0.47
C ILE A 51 4.32 -4.09 1.84
N ALA A 52 5.38 -4.70 2.37
CA ALA A 52 5.33 -5.33 3.68
C ALA A 52 5.01 -4.33 4.79
N GLU A 53 5.67 -3.17 4.77
CA GLU A 53 5.41 -2.13 5.75
C GLU A 53 3.99 -1.58 5.65
N PHE A 54 3.52 -1.35 4.44
CA PHE A 54 2.18 -0.82 4.23
C PHE A 54 1.13 -1.83 4.64
N SER A 55 1.36 -3.11 4.35
CA SER A 55 0.47 -4.19 4.75
C SER A 55 0.36 -4.27 6.27
N ALA A 56 1.49 -4.17 6.97
CA ALA A 56 1.50 -4.18 8.43
C ALA A 56 0.72 -3.00 9.00
N LYS A 57 0.88 -1.83 8.39
CA LYS A 57 0.15 -0.63 8.82
C LYS A 57 -1.35 -0.79 8.64
N MET A 58 -1.78 -1.34 7.52
CA MET A 58 -3.19 -1.58 7.26
C MET A 58 -3.77 -2.62 8.21
N ALA A 59 -3.03 -3.70 8.44
CA ALA A 59 -3.46 -4.74 9.36
C ALA A 59 -3.61 -4.21 10.77
N LEU A 60 -2.68 -3.36 11.20
CA LEU A 60 -2.76 -2.76 12.52
C LEU A 60 -4.01 -1.90 12.66
N ALA A 61 -4.34 -1.14 11.63
CA ALA A 61 -5.54 -0.32 11.64
C ALA A 61 -6.81 -1.19 11.71
N GLU A 62 -6.84 -2.30 10.98
CA GLU A 62 -7.97 -3.21 11.02
C GLU A 62 -8.10 -3.91 12.38
N ILE A 63 -6.99 -4.29 12.96
CA ILE A 63 -6.99 -4.90 14.29
C ILE A 63 -7.57 -3.93 15.31
N THR A 64 -7.20 -2.68 15.23
CA THR A 64 -7.72 -1.65 16.13
C THR A 64 -9.23 -1.53 16.02
N VAL A 65 -9.75 -1.55 14.78
CA VAL A 65 -11.19 -1.49 14.54
C VAL A 65 -11.87 -2.74 15.08
N THR A 66 -11.27 -3.90 14.89
CA THR A 66 -11.80 -5.15 15.37
C THR A 66 -11.87 -5.18 16.89
N GLU A 67 -10.85 -4.68 17.56
CA GLU A 67 -10.83 -4.61 19.03
C GLU A 67 -11.98 -3.76 19.55
N ARG A 68 -12.28 -2.66 18.89
CA ARG A 68 -13.43 -1.83 19.26
C ARG A 68 -14.73 -2.58 19.13
N SER A 69 -14.85 -3.40 18.10
CA SER A 69 -16.04 -4.21 17.90
C SER A 69 -16.22 -5.21 19.03
N PHE A 70 -15.14 -5.82 19.47
CA PHE A 70 -15.17 -6.74 20.59
C PHE A 70 -15.52 -6.05 21.89
N ASP A 71 -15.00 -4.86 22.09
CA ASP A 71 -15.27 -4.09 23.31
C ASP A 71 -16.74 -3.68 23.39
N SER A 72 -17.45 -3.72 22.28
CA SER A 72 -18.87 -3.39 22.25
C SER A 72 -19.75 -4.45 22.88
N PHE A 73 -19.22 -5.65 23.06
CA PHE A 73 -19.96 -6.70 23.73
C PHE A 73 -19.98 -6.47 25.23
#